data_e0d543e2d566621a04e6a2ecce6ab94b
#
_entry.id   e0d543e2d566621a04e6a2ecce6ab94b
#
_cell.length_a   1.000
_cell.length_b   1.000
_cell.length_c   1.000
_cell.angle_alpha   90.00
_cell.angle_beta   90.00
_cell.angle_gamma   90.00
#
_symmetry.space_group_name_H-M   'P 1'
#
loop_
_entity.id
_entity.type
_entity.pdbx_description
1 polymer ?
#
loop_
_entity_poly.entity_id
_entity_poly.type
_entity_poly.pdbx_seq_one_letter_code
_entity_poly.pdbx_strand_id
1 'polypeptide(L)'
;MQKILYVEDDLSLIDGLQYTLEASGYMVDNAKTVKEALALFRKNTYDLLLLDVTLPDGTGFDVCKAVRNSSTVPIIFLTASDQEISIVRGLDMGADDYITKPFKLNELLSRIKAILRRSLQFSKADTFLEANGVR
;
A
#
# COMPACT_ATOMS: atom_id res chain seq x y z
N MET A 1 5.37 6.73 -14.48
CA MET A 1 5.58 5.41 -13.83
C MET A 1 5.04 5.47 -12.41
N GLN A 2 4.23 4.48 -12.04
CA GLN A 2 3.62 4.45 -10.72
C GLN A 2 4.63 4.02 -9.66
N LYS A 3 4.54 4.61 -8.49
CA LYS A 3 5.51 4.44 -7.42
C LYS A 3 4.87 3.80 -6.20
N ILE A 4 5.52 2.77 -5.68
CA ILE A 4 5.03 1.98 -4.54
C ILE A 4 5.99 2.14 -3.36
N LEU A 5 5.45 2.39 -2.17
CA LEU A 5 6.21 2.31 -0.93
C LEU A 5 5.94 0.95 -0.30
N TYR A 6 6.98 0.13 -0.24
CA TYR A 6 6.89 -1.23 0.28
C TYR A 6 7.56 -1.29 1.65
N VAL A 7 6.76 -1.52 2.70
CA VAL A 7 7.24 -1.51 4.07
C VAL A 7 7.35 -2.94 4.58
N GLU A 8 8.57 -3.42 4.72
CA GLU A 8 8.91 -4.79 5.10
C GLU A 8 10.34 -4.83 5.60
N ASP A 9 10.62 -5.57 6.67
CA ASP A 9 11.97 -5.70 7.22
C ASP A 9 12.64 -7.05 6.90
N ASP A 10 11.90 -8.04 6.41
CA ASP A 10 12.46 -9.34 6.06
C ASP A 10 13.15 -9.27 4.70
N LEU A 11 14.49 -9.33 4.72
CA LEU A 11 15.30 -9.18 3.51
C LEU A 11 14.99 -10.23 2.45
N SER A 12 14.65 -11.45 2.84
CA SER A 12 14.33 -12.50 1.88
C SER A 12 13.05 -12.22 1.12
N LEU A 13 12.08 -11.59 1.76
CA LEU A 13 10.83 -11.19 1.11
C LEU A 13 11.01 -9.96 0.24
N ILE A 14 11.82 -9.01 0.71
CA ILE A 14 12.06 -7.76 0.00
C ILE A 14 12.65 -8.01 -1.37
N ASP A 15 13.73 -8.78 -1.44
CA ASP A 15 14.45 -8.99 -2.70
C ASP A 15 13.56 -9.56 -3.79
N GLY A 16 12.81 -10.60 -3.47
CA GLY A 16 11.94 -11.26 -4.45
C GLY A 16 10.78 -10.38 -4.90
N LEU A 17 10.10 -9.78 -3.96
CA LEU A 17 8.92 -8.97 -4.29
C LEU A 17 9.31 -7.66 -4.97
N GLN A 18 10.35 -6.99 -4.50
CA GLN A 18 10.82 -5.76 -5.12
C GLN A 18 11.22 -5.99 -6.57
N TYR A 19 11.99 -7.05 -6.82
CA TYR A 19 12.38 -7.40 -8.18
C TYR A 19 11.15 -7.61 -9.08
N THR A 20 10.17 -8.35 -8.58
CA THR A 20 8.95 -8.64 -9.35
C THR A 20 8.16 -7.38 -9.65
N LEU A 21 8.03 -6.48 -8.69
CA LEU A 21 7.32 -5.22 -8.88
C LEU A 21 8.03 -4.32 -9.89
N GLU A 22 9.36 -4.23 -9.79
CA GLU A 22 10.13 -3.42 -10.71
C GLU A 22 10.08 -4.00 -12.13
N ALA A 23 10.13 -5.32 -12.25
CA ALA A 23 10.00 -6.01 -13.55
C ALA A 23 8.61 -5.77 -14.16
N SER A 24 7.61 -5.49 -13.34
CA SER A 24 6.24 -5.20 -13.80
C SER A 24 6.05 -3.72 -14.15
N GLY A 25 7.08 -2.90 -14.03
CA GLY A 25 7.04 -1.51 -14.44
C GLY A 25 6.79 -0.50 -13.33
N TYR A 26 6.86 -0.91 -12.07
CA TYR A 26 6.69 0.01 -10.94
C TYR A 26 8.03 0.51 -10.42
N MET A 27 8.03 1.72 -9.88
CA MET A 27 9.12 2.21 -9.04
C MET A 27 8.83 1.78 -7.61
N VAL A 28 9.83 1.30 -6.90
CA VAL A 28 9.64 0.79 -5.54
C VAL A 28 10.67 1.37 -4.59
N ASP A 29 10.19 2.00 -3.51
CA ASP A 29 11.04 2.34 -2.38
C ASP A 29 10.72 1.36 -1.25
N ASN A 30 11.73 0.89 -0.55
CA ASN A 30 11.57 -0.01 0.58
C ASN A 30 11.89 0.70 1.89
N ALA A 31 11.00 0.56 2.86
CA ALA A 31 11.22 0.99 4.23
C ALA A 31 11.17 -0.23 5.14
N LYS A 32 12.06 -0.30 6.12
CA LYS A 32 12.15 -1.45 7.01
C LYS A 32 11.54 -1.21 8.39
N THR A 33 11.18 0.04 8.66
CA THR A 33 10.62 0.44 9.95
C THR A 33 9.48 1.42 9.76
N VAL A 34 8.66 1.59 10.78
CA VAL A 34 7.61 2.62 10.79
C VAL A 34 8.21 4.00 10.57
N LYS A 35 9.26 4.31 11.29
CA LYS A 35 9.93 5.62 11.21
C LYS A 35 10.42 5.91 9.80
N GLU A 36 11.08 4.94 9.18
CA GLU A 36 11.61 5.07 7.83
C GLU A 36 10.48 5.24 6.81
N ALA A 37 9.41 4.47 6.97
CA ALA A 37 8.24 4.56 6.09
C ALA A 37 7.62 5.96 6.14
N LEU A 38 7.43 6.51 7.31
CA LEU A 38 6.84 7.83 7.46
C LEU A 38 7.75 8.93 6.94
N ALA A 39 9.07 8.78 7.12
CA ALA A 39 10.03 9.73 6.58
C ALA A 39 9.99 9.75 5.05
N LEU A 40 9.95 8.58 4.43
CA LEU A 40 9.85 8.48 2.97
C LEU A 40 8.50 9.02 2.46
N PHE A 41 7.42 8.72 3.15
CA PHE A 41 6.10 9.16 2.75
C PHE A 41 5.98 10.70 2.77
N ARG A 42 6.63 11.36 3.69
CA ARG A 42 6.61 12.83 3.77
C ARG A 42 7.39 13.49 2.65
N LYS A 43 8.42 12.83 2.12
CA LYS A 43 9.31 13.38 1.10
C LYS A 43 8.92 13.05 -0.32
N ASN A 44 8.09 12.04 -0.52
CA ASN A 44 7.76 11.53 -1.85
C ASN A 44 6.26 11.37 -2.00
N THR A 45 5.83 11.28 -3.26
CA THR A 45 4.43 10.95 -3.58
C THR A 45 4.38 9.50 -4.04
N TYR A 46 3.50 8.72 -3.43
CA TYR A 46 3.32 7.31 -3.78
C TYR A 46 1.93 7.05 -4.30
N ASP A 47 1.82 6.09 -5.20
CA ASP A 47 0.53 5.66 -5.77
C ASP A 47 -0.09 4.53 -4.97
N LEU A 48 0.72 3.80 -4.20
CA LEU A 48 0.28 2.67 -3.41
C LEU A 48 1.26 2.40 -2.28
N LEU A 49 0.73 1.98 -1.13
CA LEU A 49 1.53 1.46 -0.01
C LEU A 49 1.26 -0.02 0.16
N LEU A 50 2.33 -0.82 0.26
CA LEU A 50 2.28 -2.21 0.68
C LEU A 50 2.86 -2.29 2.08
N LEU A 51 2.05 -2.65 3.06
CA LEU A 51 2.44 -2.59 4.47
C LEU A 51 2.42 -3.98 5.10
N ASP A 52 3.58 -4.43 5.57
CA ASP A 52 3.62 -5.58 6.46
C ASP A 52 3.07 -5.15 7.82
N VAL A 53 2.38 -6.03 8.50
CA VAL A 53 1.79 -5.72 9.81
C VAL A 53 2.84 -5.64 10.90
N THR A 54 3.79 -6.57 10.93
CA THR A 54 4.80 -6.64 12.00
C THR A 54 6.09 -5.98 11.57
N LEU A 55 6.51 -4.94 12.29
CA LEU A 55 7.73 -4.18 12.01
C LEU A 55 8.56 -4.06 13.29
N PRO A 56 9.88 -3.81 13.18
CA PRO A 56 10.76 -3.77 14.36
C PRO A 56 10.39 -2.71 15.38
N ASP A 57 9.84 -1.59 14.95
CA ASP A 57 9.54 -0.45 15.82
C ASP A 57 8.04 -0.16 15.94
N GLY A 58 7.20 -1.10 15.54
CA GLY A 58 5.76 -0.92 15.63
C GLY A 58 5.02 -1.83 14.66
N THR A 59 3.98 -1.31 14.03
CA THR A 59 3.16 -2.11 13.10
C THR A 59 2.83 -1.34 11.85
N GLY A 60 2.41 -2.08 10.81
CA GLY A 60 1.85 -1.47 9.61
C GLY A 60 0.58 -0.67 9.90
N PHE A 61 -0.14 -1.02 10.98
CA PHE A 61 -1.30 -0.25 11.42
C PHE A 61 -0.90 1.17 11.81
N ASP A 62 0.25 1.32 12.48
CA ASP A 62 0.76 2.63 12.86
C ASP A 62 1.06 3.48 11.62
N VAL A 63 1.64 2.88 10.60
CA VAL A 63 1.90 3.58 9.33
C VAL A 63 0.59 4.01 8.68
N CYS A 64 -0.36 3.10 8.57
CA CYS A 64 -1.67 3.38 7.96
C CYS A 64 -2.38 4.53 8.69
N LYS A 65 -2.41 4.47 10.01
CA LYS A 65 -3.07 5.49 10.82
C LYS A 65 -2.46 6.88 10.60
N ALA A 66 -1.13 6.95 10.58
CA ALA A 66 -0.43 8.21 10.36
C ALA A 66 -0.68 8.74 8.94
N VAL A 67 -0.61 7.87 7.93
CA VAL A 67 -0.83 8.23 6.53
C VAL A 67 -2.25 8.73 6.31
N ARG A 68 -3.24 8.09 6.92
CA ARG A 68 -4.65 8.46 6.76
C ARG A 68 -5.00 9.83 7.33
N ASN A 69 -4.15 10.41 8.18
CA ASN A 69 -4.35 11.77 8.65
C ASN A 69 -4.23 12.80 7.52
N SER A 70 -3.54 12.48 6.44
CA SER A 70 -3.26 13.44 5.37
C SER A 70 -3.46 12.90 3.96
N SER A 71 -3.83 11.64 3.80
CA SER A 71 -3.85 11.03 2.47
C SER A 71 -4.86 9.90 2.35
N THR A 72 -5.42 9.75 1.15
CA THR A 72 -6.27 8.62 0.80
C THR A 72 -5.56 7.65 -0.14
N VAL A 73 -4.23 7.68 -0.15
CA VAL A 73 -3.44 6.78 -1.00
C VAL A 73 -3.84 5.33 -0.77
N PRO A 74 -3.96 4.52 -1.83
CA PRO A 74 -4.31 3.10 -1.68
C PRO A 74 -3.32 2.35 -0.78
N ILE A 75 -3.84 1.48 0.08
CA ILE A 75 -3.05 0.68 1.01
C ILE A 75 -3.47 -0.77 0.94
N ILE A 76 -2.48 -1.67 0.76
CA ILE A 76 -2.67 -3.11 0.88
C ILE A 76 -1.84 -3.60 2.06
N PHE A 77 -2.47 -4.32 3.00
CA PHE A 77 -1.74 -4.98 4.07
C PHE A 77 -1.30 -6.37 3.64
N LEU A 78 -0.07 -6.71 4.01
CA LEU A 78 0.48 -8.06 3.89
C LEU A 78 0.50 -8.65 5.29
N THR A 79 -0.31 -9.66 5.56
CA THR A 79 -0.51 -10.16 6.92
C THR A 79 -0.07 -11.61 7.06
N ALA A 80 0.34 -12.00 8.27
CA ALA A 80 0.75 -13.36 8.55
C ALA A 80 -0.42 -14.28 8.90
N SER A 81 -1.59 -13.71 9.25
CA SER A 81 -2.70 -14.54 9.73
C SER A 81 -4.06 -13.86 9.54
N ASP A 82 -5.10 -14.70 9.60
CA ASP A 82 -6.48 -14.21 9.55
C ASP A 82 -6.84 -13.36 10.77
N GLN A 83 -6.16 -13.58 11.89
CA GLN A 83 -6.40 -12.76 13.09
C GLN A 83 -6.04 -11.31 12.85
N GLU A 84 -4.93 -11.07 12.14
CA GLU A 84 -4.52 -9.72 11.79
C GLU A 84 -5.53 -9.06 10.85
N ILE A 85 -6.08 -9.83 9.91
CA ILE A 85 -7.13 -9.35 9.01
C ILE A 85 -8.36 -8.91 9.82
N SER A 86 -8.76 -9.71 10.82
CA SER A 86 -9.89 -9.38 11.68
C SER A 86 -9.66 -8.08 12.44
N ILE A 87 -8.45 -7.84 12.89
CA ILE A 87 -8.09 -6.60 13.58
C ILE A 87 -8.23 -5.41 12.63
N VAL A 88 -7.73 -5.52 11.41
CA VAL A 88 -7.83 -4.45 10.41
C VAL A 88 -9.29 -4.10 10.15
N ARG A 89 -10.14 -5.11 9.95
CA ARG A 89 -11.57 -4.91 9.71
C ARG A 89 -12.27 -4.26 10.90
N GLY A 90 -11.95 -4.74 12.10
CA GLY A 90 -12.57 -4.23 13.31
C GLY A 90 -12.22 -2.79 13.62
N LEU A 91 -11.04 -2.34 13.22
CA LEU A 91 -10.57 -0.98 13.45
C LEU A 91 -10.94 -0.02 12.32
N ASP A 92 -11.47 -0.54 11.21
CA ASP A 92 -11.86 0.27 10.05
C ASP A 92 -10.77 1.28 9.66
N MET A 93 -9.58 0.77 9.39
CA MET A 93 -8.41 1.60 9.18
C MET A 93 -8.30 2.22 7.78
N GLY A 94 -9.27 1.96 6.91
CA GLY A 94 -9.26 2.52 5.57
C GLY A 94 -8.31 1.82 4.61
N ALA A 95 -7.96 0.57 4.87
CA ALA A 95 -7.18 -0.23 3.93
C ALA A 95 -8.04 -0.61 2.72
N ASP A 96 -7.41 -0.65 1.55
CA ASP A 96 -8.10 -1.02 0.32
C ASP A 96 -8.15 -2.53 0.12
N ASP A 97 -7.18 -3.24 0.66
CA ASP A 97 -7.11 -4.69 0.55
C ASP A 97 -6.14 -5.25 1.57
N TYR A 98 -6.15 -6.56 1.74
CA TYR A 98 -5.20 -7.29 2.57
C TYR A 98 -4.99 -8.66 1.97
N ILE A 99 -3.75 -9.15 2.04
CA ILE A 99 -3.36 -10.44 1.49
C ILE A 99 -2.62 -11.21 2.56
N THR A 100 -3.00 -12.47 2.78
CA THR A 100 -2.38 -13.33 3.78
C THR A 100 -1.12 -13.97 3.22
N LYS A 101 -0.04 -13.94 4.00
CA LYS A 101 1.20 -14.66 3.67
C LYS A 101 1.05 -16.15 4.02
N PRO A 102 1.61 -17.07 3.26
CA PRO A 102 2.28 -16.85 1.99
C PRO A 102 1.28 -16.56 0.87
N PHE A 103 1.63 -15.68 -0.04
CA PHE A 103 0.78 -15.30 -1.17
C PHE A 103 1.45 -15.65 -2.49
N LYS A 104 0.66 -15.77 -3.55
CA LYS A 104 1.19 -15.94 -4.90
C LYS A 104 1.48 -14.57 -5.50
N LEU A 105 2.64 -14.42 -6.13
CA LEU A 105 3.03 -13.14 -6.72
C LEU A 105 2.02 -12.66 -7.76
N ASN A 106 1.49 -13.57 -8.56
CA ASN A 106 0.50 -13.22 -9.57
C ASN A 106 -0.78 -12.65 -8.95
N GLU A 107 -1.20 -13.20 -7.83
CA GLU A 107 -2.37 -12.70 -7.11
C GLU A 107 -2.13 -11.29 -6.58
N LEU A 108 -0.97 -11.06 -5.97
CA LEU A 108 -0.62 -9.73 -5.46
C LEU A 108 -0.56 -8.71 -6.60
N LEU A 109 0.10 -9.06 -7.71
CA LEU A 109 0.18 -8.16 -8.86
C LEU A 109 -1.20 -7.83 -9.42
N SER A 110 -2.09 -8.81 -9.50
CA SER A 110 -3.46 -8.58 -9.98
C SER A 110 -4.22 -7.63 -9.08
N ARG A 111 -4.07 -7.76 -7.77
CA ARG A 111 -4.73 -6.87 -6.82
C ARG A 111 -4.16 -5.46 -6.88
N ILE A 112 -2.84 -5.33 -7.02
CA ILE A 112 -2.19 -4.02 -7.19
C ILE A 112 -2.73 -3.33 -8.44
N LYS A 113 -2.76 -4.03 -9.57
CA LYS A 113 -3.27 -3.47 -10.83
C LYS A 113 -4.72 -3.03 -10.71
N ALA A 114 -5.55 -3.84 -10.06
CA ALA A 114 -6.96 -3.53 -9.88
C ALA A 114 -7.16 -2.27 -9.04
N ILE A 115 -6.42 -2.16 -7.95
CA ILE A 115 -6.53 -1.01 -7.04
C ILE A 115 -6.02 0.26 -7.70
N LEU A 116 -4.89 0.19 -8.38
CA LEU A 116 -4.33 1.35 -9.07
C LEU A 116 -5.25 1.82 -10.20
N ARG A 117 -5.87 0.88 -10.91
CA ARG A 117 -6.84 1.21 -11.96
C ARG A 117 -8.07 1.91 -11.40
N ARG A 118 -8.62 1.42 -10.29
CA ARG A 118 -9.77 2.05 -9.63
C ARG A 118 -9.45 3.46 -9.16
N SER A 119 -8.29 3.62 -8.54
CA SER A 119 -7.83 4.91 -8.06
C SER A 119 -7.72 5.92 -9.20
N LEU A 120 -7.14 5.51 -10.32
CA LEU A 120 -6.99 6.36 -11.49
C LEU A 120 -8.35 6.71 -12.11
N GLN A 121 -9.24 5.73 -12.24
CA GLN A 121 -10.59 5.97 -12.78
C GLN A 121 -11.39 6.91 -11.90
N PHE A 122 -11.29 6.75 -10.60
CA PHE A 122 -11.97 7.62 -9.65
C PHE A 122 -11.47 9.05 -9.77
N SER A 123 -10.17 9.25 -9.86
CA SER A 123 -9.58 10.58 -10.04
C SER A 123 -10.03 11.23 -11.35
N LYS A 124 -10.11 10.47 -12.44
CA LYS A 124 -10.60 10.97 -13.73
C LYS A 124 -12.07 11.37 -13.64
N ALA A 125 -12.88 10.56 -12.97
CA ALA A 125 -14.29 10.87 -12.77
C ALA A 125 -14.49 12.15 -11.98
N ASP A 126 -13.73 12.34 -10.92
CA ASP A 126 -13.77 13.55 -10.12
C ASP A 126 -13.38 14.78 -10.94
N THR A 127 -12.30 14.68 -11.69
CA THR A 127 -11.84 15.76 -12.56
C THR A 127 -12.90 16.11 -13.61
N PHE A 128 -13.52 15.10 -14.19
CA PHE A 128 -14.57 15.31 -15.17
C PHE A 128 -15.75 16.08 -14.57
N LEU A 129 -16.20 15.68 -13.40
CA LEU A 129 -17.31 16.35 -12.72
C LEU A 129 -17.00 17.80 -12.41
N GLU A 130 -15.81 18.08 -11.95
CA GLU A 130 -15.36 19.44 -11.68
C GLU A 130 -15.36 20.29 -12.96
N ALA A 131 -14.84 19.75 -14.04
CA ALA A 131 -14.76 20.44 -15.32
C ALA A 131 -16.12 20.81 -15.86
N ASN A 132 -17.14 20.04 -15.56
CA ASN A 132 -18.51 20.29 -15.99
C ASN A 132 -19.35 21.09 -15.00
N GLY A 133 -18.77 21.49 -13.89
CA GLY A 133 -19.47 22.25 -12.87
C GLY A 133 -20.58 21.47 -12.17
N VAL A 134 -20.53 20.16 -12.19
CA VAL A 134 -21.53 19.28 -11.60
C VAL A 134 -21.07 18.84 -10.22
N ARG A 135 -21.24 19.69 -9.27
CA ARG A 135 -20.84 19.35 -7.91
C ARG A 135 -21.72 20.01 -6.91
#